data_358b22b1d868e6829f5073271a5ad9db
#
_entry.id   358b22b1d868e6829f5073271a5ad9db
#
_cell.length_a   1.000
_cell.length_b   1.000
_cell.length_c   1.000
_cell.angle_alpha   90.00
_cell.angle_beta   90.00
_cell.angle_gamma   90.00
#
_symmetry.space_group_name_H-M   'P 1'
#
loop_
_entity.id
_entity.type
_entity.pdbx_description
1 polymer ?
#
loop_
_entity_poly.entity_id
_entity_poly.type
_entity_poly.pdbx_seq_one_letter_code
_entity_poly.pdbx_strand_id
1 'polypeptide(L)'
;MRSKHILQILLALATAFTLNTVVAEQQAQLLHEVPERPAAPDFSVEDIDGAVHTLSAYRGKVVIVNFWATWCPPCREEMPSMERAWQKLRHEDIVMLAINVGEDEDSVFEFTASYPVEFPLLLDPESAVIGNWPVRGLPTTFVIDPQGKIVYRAIGGRDWSAPGVLQKIRALK
;
A
#
# COMPACT_ATOMS: atom_id res chain seq x y z
N MET A 1 10.45 -38.53 -37.13
CA MET A 1 9.41 -38.48 -36.08
C MET A 1 9.91 -37.89 -34.75
N ARG A 2 11.13 -38.19 -34.27
CA ARG A 2 11.68 -37.67 -32.99
C ARG A 2 11.81 -36.16 -32.89
N SER A 3 12.12 -35.43 -33.98
CA SER A 3 12.33 -33.97 -33.96
C SER A 3 11.04 -33.17 -33.66
N LYS A 4 9.88 -33.64 -34.13
CA LYS A 4 8.58 -32.95 -33.89
C LYS A 4 8.16 -33.05 -32.42
N HIS A 5 8.42 -34.16 -31.75
CA HIS A 5 8.10 -34.33 -30.33
C HIS A 5 8.99 -33.48 -29.44
N ILE A 6 10.29 -33.33 -29.79
CA ILE A 6 11.21 -32.46 -29.02
C ILE A 6 10.75 -30.99 -29.12
N LEU A 7 10.36 -30.54 -30.31
CA LEU A 7 9.89 -29.17 -30.49
C LEU A 7 8.57 -28.90 -29.72
N GLN A 8 7.67 -29.87 -29.69
CA GLN A 8 6.41 -29.75 -28.92
C GLN A 8 6.66 -29.71 -27.40
N ILE A 9 7.61 -30.50 -26.90
CA ILE A 9 7.98 -30.49 -25.48
C ILE A 9 8.64 -29.17 -25.09
N LEU A 10 9.53 -28.64 -25.93
CA LEU A 10 10.16 -27.34 -25.66
C LEU A 10 9.16 -26.20 -25.68
N LEU A 11 8.18 -26.22 -26.58
CA LEU A 11 7.12 -25.20 -26.64
C LEU A 11 6.20 -25.28 -25.42
N ALA A 12 5.84 -26.48 -24.97
CA ALA A 12 5.04 -26.69 -23.76
C ALA A 12 5.77 -26.24 -22.47
N LEU A 13 7.09 -26.50 -22.38
CA LEU A 13 7.89 -26.01 -21.25
C LEU A 13 8.06 -24.51 -21.25
N ALA A 14 8.21 -23.88 -22.42
CA ALA A 14 8.29 -22.41 -22.51
C ALA A 14 6.96 -21.75 -22.11
N THR A 15 5.81 -22.29 -22.53
CA THR A 15 4.50 -21.74 -22.13
C THR A 15 4.21 -21.96 -20.64
N ALA A 16 4.60 -23.08 -20.06
CA ALA A 16 4.45 -23.34 -18.63
C ALA A 16 5.33 -22.39 -17.78
N PHE A 17 6.53 -22.09 -18.23
CA PHE A 17 7.44 -21.17 -17.56
C PHE A 17 6.90 -19.74 -17.56
N THR A 18 6.36 -19.26 -18.70
CA THR A 18 5.77 -17.91 -18.79
C THR A 18 4.48 -17.77 -17.96
N LEU A 19 3.65 -18.80 -17.91
CA LEU A 19 2.46 -18.83 -17.06
C LEU A 19 2.82 -18.74 -15.56
N ASN A 20 3.83 -19.47 -15.12
CA ASN A 20 4.26 -19.45 -13.73
C ASN A 20 4.85 -18.11 -13.31
N THR A 21 5.59 -17.43 -14.18
CA THR A 21 6.12 -16.08 -13.89
C THR A 21 5.03 -15.05 -13.77
N VAL A 22 4.03 -15.06 -14.66
CA VAL A 22 2.87 -14.15 -14.60
C VAL A 22 2.04 -14.38 -13.33
N VAL A 23 1.82 -15.62 -12.93
CA VAL A 23 1.08 -15.93 -11.69
C VAL A 23 1.87 -15.50 -10.45
N ALA A 24 3.19 -15.69 -10.44
CA ALA A 24 4.05 -15.24 -9.32
C ALA A 24 4.08 -13.72 -9.21
N GLU A 25 4.13 -13.00 -10.31
CA GLU A 25 4.09 -11.55 -10.36
C GLU A 25 2.74 -10.98 -9.90
N GLN A 26 1.62 -11.61 -10.29
CA GLN A 26 0.28 -11.27 -9.79
C GLN A 26 0.14 -11.56 -8.29
N GLN A 27 0.73 -12.63 -7.77
CA GLN A 27 0.70 -12.94 -6.33
C GLN A 27 1.55 -11.97 -5.51
N ALA A 28 2.68 -11.51 -6.02
CA ALA A 28 3.51 -10.51 -5.36
C ALA A 28 2.80 -9.15 -5.19
N GLN A 29 1.85 -8.84 -6.08
CA GLN A 29 1.03 -7.62 -6.00
C GLN A 29 -0.17 -7.74 -5.06
N LEU A 30 -0.48 -8.93 -4.56
CA LEU A 30 -1.63 -9.13 -3.67
C LEU A 30 -1.34 -8.68 -2.24
N LEU A 31 -2.35 -8.08 -1.62
CA LEU A 31 -2.35 -7.81 -0.18
C LEU A 31 -2.34 -9.14 0.59
N HIS A 32 -1.43 -9.26 1.57
CA HIS A 32 -1.35 -10.43 2.44
C HIS A 32 -2.37 -10.29 3.56
N GLU A 33 -3.20 -11.30 3.75
CA GLU A 33 -4.12 -11.35 4.88
C GLU A 33 -3.37 -11.44 6.21
N VAL A 34 -3.92 -10.79 7.23
CA VAL A 34 -3.48 -10.88 8.62
C VAL A 34 -4.54 -11.68 9.38
N PRO A 35 -4.36 -13.01 9.56
CA PRO A 35 -5.44 -13.88 10.06
C PRO A 35 -5.94 -13.51 11.45
N GLU A 36 -5.05 -13.02 12.32
CA GLU A 36 -5.37 -12.64 13.71
C GLU A 36 -6.18 -11.36 13.79
N ARG A 37 -6.20 -10.55 12.74
CA ARG A 37 -6.88 -9.26 12.65
C ARG A 37 -6.75 -8.43 13.93
N PRO A 38 -5.52 -8.11 14.37
CA PRO A 38 -5.31 -7.33 15.58
C PRO A 38 -5.90 -5.93 15.42
N ALA A 39 -6.23 -5.28 16.54
CA ALA A 39 -6.57 -3.87 16.53
C ALA A 39 -5.37 -3.07 16.00
N ALA A 40 -5.63 -2.13 15.09
CA ALA A 40 -4.63 -1.20 14.63
C ALA A 40 -4.21 -0.27 15.81
N PRO A 41 -2.92 -0.07 16.05
CA PRO A 41 -2.47 0.92 17.03
C PRO A 41 -2.98 2.31 16.64
N ASP A 42 -3.57 3.02 17.60
CA ASP A 42 -4.09 4.36 17.34
C ASP A 42 -2.94 5.37 17.22
N PHE A 43 -3.20 6.47 16.53
CA PHE A 43 -2.31 7.62 16.43
C PHE A 43 -3.12 8.91 16.29
N SER A 44 -2.47 10.04 16.57
CA SER A 44 -3.01 11.36 16.30
C SER A 44 -1.84 12.25 15.89
N VAL A 45 -1.78 12.61 14.61
CA VAL A 45 -0.68 13.38 14.00
C VAL A 45 -1.20 14.37 12.96
N GLU A 46 -0.43 15.42 12.69
CA GLU A 46 -0.72 16.43 11.69
C GLU A 46 -0.28 15.96 10.29
N ASP A 47 -0.97 16.43 9.28
CA ASP A 47 -0.52 16.35 7.89
C ASP A 47 0.23 17.63 7.49
N ILE A 48 0.76 17.68 6.25
CA ILE A 48 1.48 18.83 5.71
C ILE A 48 0.61 20.10 5.52
N ASP A 49 -0.70 19.98 5.63
CA ASP A 49 -1.65 21.09 5.57
C ASP A 49 -2.07 21.56 6.97
N GLY A 50 -1.53 20.96 8.03
CA GLY A 50 -1.79 21.25 9.44
C GLY A 50 -3.09 20.65 9.98
N ALA A 51 -3.73 19.75 9.24
CA ALA A 51 -4.91 19.04 9.72
C ALA A 51 -4.53 17.85 10.60
N VAL A 52 -5.20 17.68 11.75
CA VAL A 52 -4.94 16.56 12.67
C VAL A 52 -5.75 15.33 12.24
N HIS A 53 -5.06 14.21 12.07
CA HIS A 53 -5.65 12.92 11.75
C HIS A 53 -5.49 11.94 12.92
N THR A 54 -6.62 11.51 13.49
CA THR A 54 -6.66 10.47 14.52
C THR A 54 -7.27 9.20 13.93
N LEU A 55 -6.56 8.07 13.98
CA LEU A 55 -7.02 6.83 13.33
C LEU A 55 -8.40 6.39 13.86
N SER A 56 -8.63 6.48 15.17
CA SER A 56 -9.91 6.10 15.78
C SER A 56 -11.10 6.96 15.32
N ALA A 57 -10.87 8.17 14.81
CA ALA A 57 -11.92 9.01 14.24
C ALA A 57 -12.46 8.49 12.89
N TYR A 58 -11.75 7.57 12.26
CA TYR A 58 -12.15 6.94 11.00
C TYR A 58 -12.91 5.61 11.19
N ARG A 59 -13.39 5.29 12.40
CA ARG A 59 -14.26 4.13 12.62
C ARG A 59 -15.49 4.18 11.71
N GLY A 60 -15.88 3.03 11.18
CA GLY A 60 -16.94 2.92 10.18
C GLY A 60 -16.45 3.05 8.73
N LYS A 61 -15.17 3.38 8.51
CA LYS A 61 -14.54 3.45 7.18
C LYS A 61 -13.42 2.43 7.04
N VAL A 62 -13.13 2.02 5.82
CA VAL A 62 -11.90 1.30 5.51
C VAL A 62 -10.75 2.31 5.47
N VAL A 63 -9.64 2.03 6.16
CA VAL A 63 -8.49 2.93 6.20
C VAL A 63 -7.26 2.22 5.63
N ILE A 64 -6.58 2.88 4.70
CA ILE A 64 -5.28 2.47 4.16
C ILE A 64 -4.23 3.34 4.85
N VAL A 65 -3.34 2.74 5.63
CA VAL A 65 -2.23 3.42 6.30
C VAL A 65 -0.92 2.96 5.67
N ASN A 66 -0.23 3.88 5.01
CA ASN A 66 1.06 3.64 4.35
C ASN A 66 2.18 4.30 5.16
N PHE A 67 3.25 3.57 5.47
CA PHE A 67 4.48 4.11 6.06
C PHE A 67 5.54 4.24 4.98
N TRP A 68 6.08 5.44 4.80
CA TRP A 68 6.97 5.77 3.69
C TRP A 68 8.01 6.85 4.05
N ALA A 69 8.97 7.09 3.15
CA ALA A 69 9.91 8.21 3.25
C ALA A 69 10.32 8.70 1.84
N THR A 70 10.75 9.95 1.73
CA THR A 70 11.14 10.57 0.44
C THR A 70 12.40 9.94 -0.14
N TRP A 71 13.33 9.49 0.70
CA TRP A 71 14.58 8.81 0.32
C TRP A 71 14.39 7.33 -0.04
N CYS A 72 13.20 6.75 0.13
CA CYS A 72 12.90 5.35 -0.12
C CYS A 72 12.50 5.13 -1.58
N PRO A 73 13.34 4.52 -2.46
CA PRO A 73 13.02 4.39 -3.88
C PRO A 73 11.70 3.67 -4.17
N PRO A 74 11.40 2.47 -3.59
CA PRO A 74 10.14 1.79 -3.87
C PRO A 74 8.91 2.55 -3.32
N CYS A 75 9.09 3.42 -2.29
CA CYS A 75 8.01 4.29 -1.83
C CYS A 75 7.64 5.33 -2.91
N ARG A 76 8.66 5.99 -3.50
CA ARG A 76 8.44 6.95 -4.59
C ARG A 76 7.80 6.32 -5.81
N GLU A 77 8.20 5.11 -6.15
CA GLU A 77 7.66 4.38 -7.31
C GLU A 77 6.19 4.02 -7.15
N GLU A 78 5.72 3.76 -5.92
CA GLU A 78 4.31 3.41 -5.69
C GLU A 78 3.37 4.62 -5.59
N MET A 79 3.86 5.83 -5.22
CA MET A 79 3.04 7.04 -5.01
C MET A 79 2.09 7.37 -6.17
N PRO A 80 2.52 7.33 -7.45
CA PRO A 80 1.59 7.59 -8.55
C PRO A 80 0.45 6.57 -8.65
N SER A 81 0.69 5.33 -8.25
CA SER A 81 -0.35 4.30 -8.22
C SER A 81 -1.28 4.44 -7.02
N MET A 82 -0.77 4.91 -5.88
CA MET A 82 -1.57 5.26 -4.71
C MET A 82 -2.52 6.42 -5.05
N GLU A 83 -2.03 7.46 -5.72
CA GLU A 83 -2.88 8.57 -6.17
C GLU A 83 -3.98 8.09 -7.13
N ARG A 84 -3.66 7.25 -8.11
CA ARG A 84 -4.69 6.66 -8.98
C ARG A 84 -5.70 5.80 -8.22
N ALA A 85 -5.27 5.10 -7.17
CA ALA A 85 -6.17 4.35 -6.31
C ALA A 85 -7.06 5.29 -5.49
N TRP A 86 -6.48 6.34 -4.90
CA TRP A 86 -7.19 7.36 -4.13
C TRP A 86 -8.30 8.01 -4.96
N GLN A 87 -8.01 8.46 -6.18
CA GLN A 87 -9.01 9.05 -7.07
C GLN A 87 -10.22 8.13 -7.35
N LYS A 88 -10.02 6.81 -7.29
CA LYS A 88 -11.09 5.82 -7.49
C LYS A 88 -11.84 5.48 -6.20
N LEU A 89 -11.25 5.72 -5.02
CA LEU A 89 -11.75 5.24 -3.73
C LEU A 89 -12.30 6.37 -2.83
N ARG A 90 -11.83 7.62 -2.99
CA ARG A 90 -12.11 8.75 -2.09
C ARG A 90 -13.58 9.07 -1.85
N HIS A 91 -14.47 8.62 -2.73
CA HIS A 91 -15.92 8.83 -2.62
C HIS A 91 -16.68 7.60 -2.08
N GLU A 92 -15.94 6.59 -1.58
CA GLU A 92 -16.48 5.27 -1.25
C GLU A 92 -16.38 4.89 0.24
N ASP A 93 -16.37 5.83 1.20
CA ASP A 93 -16.10 5.58 2.62
C ASP A 93 -14.77 4.83 2.87
N ILE A 94 -13.77 5.13 2.05
CA ILE A 94 -12.41 4.63 2.15
C ILE A 94 -11.47 5.82 2.33
N VAL A 95 -10.54 5.72 3.28
CA VAL A 95 -9.56 6.75 3.61
C VAL A 95 -8.16 6.23 3.31
N MET A 96 -7.30 7.08 2.77
CA MET A 96 -5.89 6.80 2.57
C MET A 96 -5.07 7.82 3.37
N LEU A 97 -4.14 7.34 4.20
CA LEU A 97 -3.26 8.13 5.05
C LEU A 97 -1.84 7.65 4.82
N ALA A 98 -0.95 8.52 4.34
CA ALA A 98 0.46 8.17 4.14
C ALA A 98 1.32 8.87 5.19
N ILE A 99 1.87 8.09 6.13
CA ILE A 99 2.68 8.57 7.25
C ILE A 99 4.14 8.60 6.81
N ASN A 100 4.69 9.81 6.67
CA ASN A 100 6.10 10.01 6.42
C ASN A 100 6.88 9.81 7.72
N VAL A 101 7.98 9.07 7.65
CA VAL A 101 8.73 8.61 8.82
C VAL A 101 10.09 9.28 8.89
N GLY A 102 10.33 10.02 9.98
CA GLY A 102 11.65 10.53 10.33
C GLY A 102 12.12 11.72 9.50
N GLU A 103 11.22 12.42 8.80
CA GLU A 103 11.53 13.60 8.00
C GLU A 103 10.66 14.77 8.44
N ASP A 104 11.16 15.98 8.18
CA ASP A 104 10.45 17.22 8.45
C ASP A 104 9.43 17.58 7.35
N GLU A 105 8.60 18.57 7.64
CA GLU A 105 7.55 19.05 6.74
C GLU A 105 8.14 19.57 5.42
N ASP A 106 9.26 20.31 5.46
CA ASP A 106 9.89 20.90 4.27
C ASP A 106 10.31 19.80 3.28
N SER A 107 10.92 18.72 3.76
CA SER A 107 11.32 17.57 2.96
C SER A 107 10.12 16.90 2.28
N VAL A 108 9.02 16.73 2.99
CA VAL A 108 7.79 16.15 2.45
C VAL A 108 7.13 17.10 1.46
N PHE A 109 7.11 18.40 1.74
CA PHE A 109 6.56 19.40 0.83
C PHE A 109 7.33 19.48 -0.49
N GLU A 110 8.68 19.51 -0.45
CA GLU A 110 9.50 19.46 -1.67
C GLU A 110 9.23 18.20 -2.52
N PHE A 111 9.01 17.07 -1.85
CA PHE A 111 8.65 15.82 -2.52
C PHE A 111 7.38 15.95 -3.35
N THR A 112 6.35 16.66 -2.86
CA THR A 112 5.06 16.81 -3.56
C THR A 112 5.19 17.56 -4.90
N ALA A 113 6.21 18.38 -5.09
CA ALA A 113 6.48 19.04 -6.37
C ALA A 113 6.79 18.03 -7.51
N SER A 114 7.40 16.89 -7.16
CA SER A 114 7.73 15.83 -8.12
C SER A 114 6.73 14.68 -8.12
N TYR A 115 6.03 14.48 -7.02
CA TYR A 115 5.04 13.40 -6.80
C TYR A 115 3.75 14.00 -6.22
N PRO A 116 2.96 14.73 -7.03
CA PRO A 116 1.71 15.33 -6.55
C PRO A 116 0.69 14.25 -6.17
N VAL A 117 0.14 14.37 -4.96
CA VAL A 117 -0.90 13.51 -4.42
C VAL A 117 -1.96 14.34 -3.71
N GLU A 118 -3.22 13.86 -3.70
CA GLU A 118 -4.34 14.54 -3.03
C GLU A 118 -4.76 13.84 -1.73
N PHE A 119 -4.21 12.67 -1.41
CA PHE A 119 -4.44 12.04 -0.11
C PHE A 119 -3.53 12.64 0.97
N PRO A 120 -3.97 12.68 2.24
CA PRO A 120 -3.20 13.24 3.35
C PRO A 120 -1.81 12.63 3.51
N LEU A 121 -0.79 13.48 3.58
CA LEU A 121 0.59 13.14 3.92
C LEU A 121 0.85 13.54 5.37
N LEU A 122 0.84 12.56 6.27
CA LEU A 122 0.98 12.73 7.71
C LEU A 122 2.46 12.75 8.09
N LEU A 123 2.80 13.47 9.16
CA LEU A 123 4.18 13.66 9.61
C LEU A 123 4.44 12.85 10.89
N ASP A 124 5.48 12.01 10.87
CA ASP A 124 6.01 11.28 12.04
C ASP A 124 7.53 11.53 12.18
N PRO A 125 7.97 12.80 12.37
CA PRO A 125 9.37 13.18 12.38
C PRO A 125 10.17 12.48 13.48
N GLU A 126 9.55 12.22 14.63
CA GLU A 126 10.15 11.52 15.76
C GLU A 126 10.06 9.99 15.65
N SER A 127 9.46 9.46 14.59
CA SER A 127 9.21 8.01 14.40
C SER A 127 8.43 7.38 15.57
N ALA A 128 7.59 8.15 16.23
CA ALA A 128 6.82 7.71 17.39
C ALA A 128 5.63 6.82 16.99
N VAL A 129 4.99 7.14 15.85
CA VAL A 129 3.88 6.35 15.34
C VAL A 129 4.38 5.00 14.82
N ILE A 130 5.37 5.02 13.92
CA ILE A 130 5.91 3.78 13.34
C ILE A 130 6.45 2.82 14.40
N GLY A 131 7.00 3.35 15.51
CA GLY A 131 7.51 2.55 16.62
C GLY A 131 6.47 1.65 17.29
N ASN A 132 5.18 2.00 17.19
CA ASN A 132 4.06 1.23 17.73
C ASN A 132 3.43 0.25 16.71
N TRP A 133 3.86 0.29 15.44
CA TRP A 133 3.31 -0.54 14.37
C TRP A 133 4.28 -1.67 14.01
N PRO A 134 3.79 -2.83 13.54
CA PRO A 134 4.64 -3.97 13.16
C PRO A 134 5.33 -3.75 11.79
N VAL A 135 5.99 -2.60 11.62
CA VAL A 135 6.75 -2.21 10.43
C VAL A 135 8.19 -2.68 10.57
N ARG A 136 8.74 -3.32 9.54
CA ARG A 136 10.13 -3.79 9.49
C ARG A 136 10.96 -3.16 8.37
N GLY A 137 10.33 -2.36 7.53
CA GLY A 137 10.94 -1.68 6.38
C GLY A 137 9.91 -0.90 5.59
N LEU A 138 10.40 -0.01 4.72
CA LEU A 138 9.55 0.87 3.91
C LEU A 138 9.55 0.44 2.44
N PRO A 139 8.42 0.62 1.73
CA PRO A 139 7.12 0.95 2.29
C PRO A 139 6.48 -0.25 2.98
N THR A 140 5.69 0.01 4.01
CA THR A 140 4.75 -0.97 4.57
C THR A 140 3.38 -0.34 4.66
N THR A 141 2.37 -1.03 4.14
CA THR A 141 0.99 -0.54 4.15
C THR A 141 0.07 -1.53 4.85
N PHE A 142 -0.83 -1.01 5.65
CA PHE A 142 -1.89 -1.77 6.30
C PHE A 142 -3.25 -1.34 5.75
N VAL A 143 -4.15 -2.31 5.56
CA VAL A 143 -5.56 -2.04 5.26
C VAL A 143 -6.37 -2.47 6.48
N ILE A 144 -7.15 -1.52 6.99
CA ILE A 144 -7.87 -1.59 8.25
C ILE A 144 -9.37 -1.60 7.92
N ASP A 145 -10.11 -2.50 8.55
CA ASP A 145 -11.57 -2.58 8.38
C ASP A 145 -12.32 -1.49 9.17
N PRO A 146 -13.63 -1.31 8.94
CA PRO A 146 -14.46 -0.33 9.66
C PRO A 146 -14.47 -0.51 11.19
N GLN A 147 -14.14 -1.71 11.68
CA GLN A 147 -14.01 -2.00 13.10
C GLN A 147 -12.63 -1.65 13.67
N GLY A 148 -11.71 -1.16 12.81
CA GLY A 148 -10.36 -0.74 13.18
C GLY A 148 -9.39 -1.88 13.38
N LYS A 149 -9.61 -3.01 12.70
CA LYS A 149 -8.71 -4.16 12.72
C LYS A 149 -7.89 -4.24 11.45
N ILE A 150 -6.62 -4.60 11.59
CA ILE A 150 -5.73 -4.82 10.46
C ILE A 150 -6.16 -6.11 9.74
N VAL A 151 -6.62 -5.99 8.50
CA VAL A 151 -7.05 -7.13 7.67
C VAL A 151 -5.98 -7.53 6.67
N TYR A 152 -5.33 -6.54 6.05
CA TYR A 152 -4.24 -6.81 5.10
C TYR A 152 -2.99 -6.04 5.47
N ARG A 153 -1.84 -6.63 5.11
CA ARG A 153 -0.53 -5.99 5.15
C ARG A 153 0.16 -6.15 3.81
N ALA A 154 0.85 -5.12 3.38
CA ALA A 154 1.70 -5.10 2.21
C ALA A 154 3.10 -4.62 2.60
N ILE A 155 4.16 -5.34 2.20
CA ILE A 155 5.55 -4.95 2.39
C ILE A 155 6.18 -4.77 1.02
N GLY A 156 6.89 -3.65 0.82
CA GLY A 156 7.45 -3.26 -0.47
C GLY A 156 6.43 -2.61 -1.42
N GLY A 157 6.96 -1.89 -2.43
CA GLY A 157 6.17 -1.13 -3.40
C GLY A 157 5.32 -2.03 -4.31
N ARG A 158 4.19 -1.48 -4.78
CA ARG A 158 3.25 -2.16 -5.67
C ARG A 158 2.38 -1.20 -6.46
N ASP A 159 1.63 -1.74 -7.44
CA ASP A 159 0.55 -0.98 -8.09
C ASP A 159 -0.74 -1.04 -7.26
N TRP A 160 -0.99 0.01 -6.49
CA TRP A 160 -2.20 0.16 -5.67
C TRP A 160 -3.46 0.32 -6.51
N SER A 161 -3.34 0.79 -7.76
CA SER A 161 -4.46 0.99 -8.67
C SER A 161 -4.91 -0.29 -9.39
N ALA A 162 -4.21 -1.42 -9.17
CA ALA A 162 -4.52 -2.71 -9.77
C ALA A 162 -5.93 -3.19 -9.40
N PRO A 163 -6.72 -3.72 -10.34
CA PRO A 163 -8.12 -4.11 -10.09
C PRO A 163 -8.29 -5.07 -8.92
N GLY A 164 -7.41 -6.06 -8.76
CA GLY A 164 -7.47 -7.03 -7.67
C GLY A 164 -7.22 -6.42 -6.30
N VAL A 165 -6.34 -5.39 -6.20
CA VAL A 165 -6.09 -4.64 -4.96
C VAL A 165 -7.33 -3.84 -4.59
N LEU A 166 -7.88 -3.06 -5.53
CA LEU A 166 -9.08 -2.26 -5.32
C LEU A 166 -10.29 -3.12 -4.93
N GLN A 167 -10.45 -4.29 -5.54
CA GLN A 167 -11.53 -5.23 -5.21
C GLN A 167 -11.42 -5.73 -3.77
N LYS A 168 -10.22 -6.12 -3.32
CA LYS A 168 -9.99 -6.56 -1.94
C LYS A 168 -10.30 -5.46 -0.92
N ILE A 169 -9.89 -4.21 -1.20
CA ILE A 169 -10.17 -3.06 -0.33
C ILE A 169 -11.69 -2.81 -0.24
N ARG A 170 -12.38 -2.79 -1.37
CA ARG A 170 -13.85 -2.57 -1.42
C ARG A 170 -14.64 -3.66 -0.71
N ALA A 171 -14.14 -4.89 -0.70
CA ALA A 171 -14.82 -6.02 -0.04
C ALA A 171 -14.83 -5.92 1.50
N LEU A 172 -14.14 -4.92 2.09
CA LEU A 172 -14.11 -4.67 3.54
C LEU A 172 -15.20 -3.69 4.02
N LYS A 173 -15.92 -3.07 3.10
CA LYS A 173 -16.99 -2.09 3.39
C LYS A 173 -18.19 -2.76 4.04
#